data_58530d4b42e3d1c27d981805a06ed92f
#
_entry.id   58530d4b42e3d1c27d981805a06ed92f
#
_cell.length_a   1.000
_cell.length_b   1.000
_cell.length_c   1.000
_cell.angle_alpha   90.00
_cell.angle_beta   90.00
_cell.angle_gamma   90.00
#
_symmetry.space_group_name_H-M   'P 1'
#
loop_
_entity.id
_entity.type
_entity.pdbx_description
1 polymer ?
#
loop_
_entity_poly.entity_id
_entity_poly.type
_entity_poly.pdbx_seq_one_letter_code
_entity_poly.pdbx_strand_id
1 'polypeptide(L)'
;MMSDKDIKEFHDFDKLKSMKKSNKYNYLQGKQITDMDTGTRFYDFQGMRLPSVTTVLAKTKNQEYLTAWKNKVGHEKAESIKNLSSKRGTSMHKFLESHIQGIGYDDLTTIGREARPMADKIIEMGLTPISEYYGSEVMLHYPGLYAGSTDLVCLHNGLETIVDFKQANRPKKLEWIEDYFIQIAAYAMAHDAYYGSTIQQGVIMVCTPDLYYQEFKVEGIELRKWKHKFLKRLDHYHELIFDEKERAKVDPKILLEEFEEDGQQKELEALAIKVRNGEIPPDEVFEHFKNNEF
;
A
#
# COMPACT_ATOMS: atom_id res chain seq x y z
N MET A 1 -9.21 23.31 -33.59
CA MET A 1 -10.12 22.18 -33.93
C MET A 1 -9.24 20.94 -33.98
N MET A 2 -9.47 20.00 -33.09
CA MET A 2 -8.82 18.69 -33.15
C MET A 2 -9.36 17.96 -34.40
N SER A 3 -8.54 17.23 -35.11
CA SER A 3 -8.95 16.48 -36.29
C SER A 3 -9.78 15.24 -35.87
N ASP A 4 -10.63 14.75 -36.78
CA ASP A 4 -11.41 13.51 -36.54
C ASP A 4 -10.51 12.30 -36.23
N LYS A 5 -9.22 12.35 -36.55
CA LYS A 5 -8.22 11.36 -36.20
C LYS A 5 -7.83 11.44 -34.73
N ASP A 6 -7.72 12.65 -34.22
CA ASP A 6 -7.40 12.88 -32.78
C ASP A 6 -8.57 12.48 -31.89
N ILE A 7 -9.81 12.62 -32.39
CA ILE A 7 -11.03 12.19 -31.67
C ILE A 7 -11.16 10.66 -31.69
N LYS A 8 -10.75 9.96 -32.74
CA LYS A 8 -10.75 8.49 -32.80
C LYS A 8 -9.70 7.83 -31.94
N GLU A 9 -8.50 8.44 -31.77
CA GLU A 9 -7.49 7.95 -30.82
C GLU A 9 -7.93 8.11 -29.37
N PHE A 10 -8.80 9.08 -29.05
CA PHE A 10 -9.35 9.31 -27.71
C PHE A 10 -10.43 8.28 -27.29
N HIS A 11 -11.02 7.55 -28.24
CA HIS A 11 -12.17 6.66 -27.99
C HIS A 11 -11.92 5.19 -28.33
N ASP A 12 -10.66 4.75 -28.43
CA ASP A 12 -10.37 3.33 -28.67
C ASP A 12 -10.52 2.52 -27.37
N PHE A 13 -11.73 2.60 -26.75
CA PHE A 13 -12.13 1.76 -25.61
C PHE A 13 -12.15 0.27 -25.94
N ASP A 14 -12.20 -0.09 -27.23
CA ASP A 14 -12.22 -1.49 -27.69
C ASP A 14 -10.86 -2.19 -27.55
N LYS A 15 -9.77 -1.47 -27.25
CA LYS A 15 -8.44 -2.04 -27.00
C LYS A 15 -8.10 -2.25 -25.52
N LEU A 16 -8.97 -1.87 -24.59
CA LEU A 16 -8.80 -2.17 -23.16
C LEU A 16 -8.96 -3.67 -22.95
N LYS A 17 -7.86 -4.40 -23.10
CA LYS A 17 -7.79 -5.79 -22.68
C LYS A 17 -7.92 -5.80 -21.16
N SER A 18 -9.15 -6.03 -20.66
CA SER A 18 -9.40 -6.14 -19.23
C SER A 18 -8.48 -7.18 -18.63
N MET A 19 -7.90 -6.87 -17.47
CA MET A 19 -7.11 -7.85 -16.74
C MET A 19 -8.01 -9.02 -16.33
N LYS A 20 -7.46 -10.23 -16.34
CA LYS A 20 -8.21 -11.42 -15.93
C LYS A 20 -8.58 -11.32 -14.46
N LYS A 21 -9.87 -11.27 -14.14
CA LYS A 21 -10.36 -11.31 -12.76
C LYS A 21 -10.49 -12.77 -12.28
N SER A 22 -10.01 -13.04 -11.09
CA SER A 22 -10.22 -14.32 -10.40
C SER A 22 -11.13 -14.10 -9.19
N ASN A 23 -12.05 -15.04 -8.94
CA ASN A 23 -12.96 -15.02 -7.79
C ASN A 23 -12.41 -15.85 -6.61
N LYS A 24 -11.09 -15.90 -6.46
CA LYS A 24 -10.44 -16.66 -5.37
C LYS A 24 -10.90 -16.22 -3.99
N TYR A 25 -11.08 -14.92 -3.80
CA TYR A 25 -11.50 -14.33 -2.53
C TYR A 25 -12.85 -13.63 -2.68
N ASN A 26 -13.73 -13.80 -1.68
CA ASN A 26 -15.00 -13.08 -1.59
C ASN A 26 -14.82 -11.90 -0.60
N TYR A 27 -14.46 -10.74 -1.14
CA TYR A 27 -14.16 -9.57 -0.32
C TYR A 27 -15.40 -8.98 0.34
N LEU A 28 -15.30 -8.80 1.67
CA LEU A 28 -16.33 -8.10 2.42
C LEU A 28 -16.36 -6.62 2.05
N GLN A 29 -17.57 -6.09 2.07
CA GLN A 29 -17.78 -4.64 1.94
C GLN A 29 -17.81 -4.02 3.33
N GLY A 30 -16.90 -3.10 3.60
CA GLY A 30 -16.92 -2.23 4.76
C GLY A 30 -17.45 -0.85 4.40
N LYS A 31 -17.63 0.00 5.41
CA LYS A 31 -17.99 1.41 5.21
C LYS A 31 -16.86 2.30 5.72
N GLN A 32 -16.28 3.10 4.83
CA GLN A 32 -15.34 4.14 5.24
C GLN A 32 -16.10 5.31 5.87
N ILE A 33 -15.66 5.76 7.03
CA ILE A 33 -16.19 6.89 7.77
C ILE A 33 -15.05 7.88 7.98
N THR A 34 -15.29 9.16 7.65
CA THR A 34 -14.35 10.24 7.97
C THR A 34 -15.00 11.11 9.03
N ASP A 35 -14.35 11.27 10.16
CA ASP A 35 -14.72 12.22 11.19
C ASP A 35 -14.53 13.63 10.63
N MET A 36 -15.60 14.40 10.61
CA MET A 36 -15.60 15.72 9.96
C MET A 36 -14.82 16.77 10.74
N ASP A 37 -14.70 16.62 12.06
CA ASP A 37 -14.02 17.59 12.93
C ASP A 37 -12.50 17.37 12.91
N THR A 38 -12.07 16.11 12.94
CA THR A 38 -10.65 15.74 13.03
C THR A 38 -10.04 15.34 11.69
N GLY A 39 -10.86 15.05 10.67
CA GLY A 39 -10.42 14.45 9.40
C GLY A 39 -9.93 13.01 9.57
N THR A 40 -10.13 12.39 10.72
CA THR A 40 -9.67 11.04 11.03
C THR A 40 -10.53 10.02 10.30
N ARG A 41 -9.88 9.07 9.64
CA ARG A 41 -10.54 8.01 8.86
C ARG A 41 -10.66 6.73 9.68
N PHE A 42 -11.87 6.18 9.70
CA PHE A 42 -12.21 4.89 10.27
C PHE A 42 -12.91 4.02 9.23
N TYR A 43 -12.99 2.74 9.55
CA TYR A 43 -13.79 1.78 8.78
C TYR A 43 -14.76 1.07 9.70
N ASP A 44 -15.99 0.89 9.24
CA ASP A 44 -16.99 0.03 9.90
C ASP A 44 -17.08 -1.30 9.15
N PHE A 45 -16.79 -2.37 9.87
CA PHE A 45 -16.98 -3.74 9.42
C PHE A 45 -17.92 -4.44 10.41
N GLN A 46 -19.16 -4.66 9.99
CA GLN A 46 -20.16 -5.38 10.79
C GLN A 46 -20.36 -4.80 12.19
N GLY A 47 -20.37 -3.44 12.30
CA GLY A 47 -20.51 -2.73 13.55
C GLY A 47 -19.24 -2.57 14.37
N MET A 48 -18.09 -3.02 13.86
CA MET A 48 -16.77 -2.74 14.43
C MET A 48 -16.17 -1.50 13.79
N ARG A 49 -16.00 -0.43 14.58
CA ARG A 49 -15.30 0.79 14.15
C ARG A 49 -13.80 0.59 14.37
N LEU A 50 -13.05 0.54 13.28
CA LEU A 50 -11.62 0.27 13.27
C LEU A 50 -10.84 1.48 12.72
N PRO A 51 -9.69 1.84 13.33
CA PRO A 51 -8.83 2.89 12.80
C PRO A 51 -8.27 2.48 11.42
N SER A 52 -8.10 3.46 10.53
CA SER A 52 -7.47 3.16 9.25
C SER A 52 -5.96 3.05 9.37
N VAL A 53 -5.33 2.17 8.58
CA VAL A 53 -3.86 2.06 8.46
C VAL A 53 -3.24 3.44 8.22
N THR A 54 -3.81 4.23 7.31
CA THR A 54 -3.30 5.57 7.01
C THR A 54 -3.45 6.55 8.18
N THR A 55 -4.49 6.41 9.01
CA THR A 55 -4.65 7.19 10.25
C THR A 55 -3.59 6.82 11.27
N VAL A 56 -3.36 5.52 11.50
CA VAL A 56 -2.31 5.03 12.40
C VAL A 56 -0.95 5.60 11.98
N LEU A 57 -0.59 5.46 10.70
CA LEU A 57 0.68 5.97 10.19
C LEU A 57 0.82 7.48 10.30
N ALA A 58 -0.23 8.24 9.98
CA ALA A 58 -0.20 9.70 10.07
C ALA A 58 -0.04 10.22 11.51
N LYS A 59 -0.72 9.59 12.48
CA LYS A 59 -0.68 9.98 13.91
C LYS A 59 0.65 9.63 14.59
N THR A 60 1.30 8.57 14.15
CA THR A 60 2.55 8.06 14.75
C THR A 60 3.81 8.46 13.97
N LYS A 61 3.67 9.24 12.90
CA LYS A 61 4.79 9.73 12.09
C LYS A 61 5.53 10.87 12.78
N ASN A 62 6.87 10.87 12.70
CA ASN A 62 7.65 12.06 13.07
C ASN A 62 7.29 13.23 12.15
N GLN A 63 6.81 14.33 12.76
CA GLN A 63 6.34 15.52 12.06
C GLN A 63 7.44 16.58 11.82
N GLU A 64 8.63 16.42 12.40
CA GLU A 64 9.71 17.43 12.36
C GLU A 64 10.11 17.81 10.94
N TYR A 65 10.32 16.79 10.09
CA TYR A 65 10.69 17.04 8.70
C TYR A 65 9.60 17.76 7.91
N LEU A 66 8.34 17.39 8.13
CA LEU A 66 7.20 18.05 7.46
C LEU A 66 7.04 19.49 7.92
N THR A 67 7.21 19.73 9.22
CA THR A 67 7.17 21.07 9.81
C THR A 67 8.30 21.95 9.28
N ALA A 68 9.52 21.44 9.26
CA ALA A 68 10.66 22.15 8.69
C ALA A 68 10.47 22.49 7.21
N TRP A 69 9.93 21.54 6.43
CA TRP A 69 9.61 21.79 5.02
C TRP A 69 8.50 22.85 4.85
N LYS A 70 7.41 22.81 5.63
CA LYS A 70 6.35 23.82 5.60
C LYS A 70 6.87 25.22 5.94
N ASN A 71 7.73 25.31 6.95
CA ASN A 71 8.36 26.58 7.34
C ASN A 71 9.28 27.14 6.22
N LYS A 72 10.00 26.27 5.52
CA LYS A 72 10.87 26.66 4.41
C LYS A 72 10.11 27.13 3.16
N VAL A 73 9.02 26.45 2.83
CA VAL A 73 8.25 26.69 1.58
C VAL A 73 7.18 27.75 1.76
N GLY A 74 6.71 27.95 2.99
CA GLY A 74 5.55 28.75 3.35
C GLY A 74 4.28 27.90 3.42
N HIS A 75 3.44 28.18 4.42
CA HIS A 75 2.26 27.34 4.73
C HIS A 75 1.26 27.27 3.58
N GLU A 76 0.91 28.39 2.97
CA GLU A 76 -0.03 28.43 1.82
C GLU A 76 0.47 27.64 0.62
N LYS A 77 1.75 27.82 0.27
CA LYS A 77 2.34 27.09 -0.85
C LYS A 77 2.45 25.60 -0.56
N ALA A 78 2.79 25.23 0.66
CA ALA A 78 2.85 23.84 1.09
C ALA A 78 1.45 23.17 1.00
N GLU A 79 0.40 23.85 1.43
CA GLU A 79 -0.97 23.34 1.34
C GLU A 79 -1.45 23.26 -0.11
N SER A 80 -1.14 24.24 -0.95
CA SER A 80 -1.43 24.20 -2.39
C SER A 80 -0.76 22.99 -3.07
N ILE A 81 0.51 22.73 -2.79
CA ILE A 81 1.25 21.57 -3.32
C ILE A 81 0.60 20.26 -2.85
N LYS A 82 0.25 20.16 -1.57
CA LYS A 82 -0.41 18.98 -1.00
C LYS A 82 -1.76 18.72 -1.68
N ASN A 83 -2.60 19.77 -1.83
CA ASN A 83 -3.92 19.67 -2.42
C ASN A 83 -3.86 19.26 -3.90
N LEU A 84 -2.93 19.84 -4.68
CA LEU A 84 -2.71 19.46 -6.07
C LEU A 84 -2.26 17.99 -6.17
N SER A 85 -1.28 17.59 -5.35
CA SER A 85 -0.78 16.21 -5.32
C SER A 85 -1.86 15.21 -4.94
N SER A 86 -2.71 15.54 -3.95
CA SER A 86 -3.83 14.69 -3.53
C SER A 86 -4.86 14.51 -4.65
N LYS A 87 -5.29 15.61 -5.27
CA LYS A 87 -6.27 15.56 -6.37
C LYS A 87 -5.74 14.76 -7.57
N ARG A 88 -4.48 15.00 -7.95
CA ARG A 88 -3.83 14.28 -9.05
C ARG A 88 -3.67 12.79 -8.73
N GLY A 89 -3.30 12.44 -7.49
CA GLY A 89 -3.26 11.07 -7.02
C GLY A 89 -4.63 10.39 -7.12
N THR A 90 -5.68 11.04 -6.64
CA THR A 90 -7.05 10.51 -6.72
C THR A 90 -7.49 10.26 -8.17
N SER A 91 -7.21 11.18 -9.09
CA SER A 91 -7.53 10.99 -10.51
C SER A 91 -6.71 9.85 -11.13
N MET A 92 -5.41 9.76 -10.82
CA MET A 92 -4.55 8.66 -11.29
C MET A 92 -5.06 7.29 -10.84
N HIS A 93 -5.45 7.15 -9.55
CA HIS A 93 -6.01 5.89 -9.03
C HIS A 93 -7.30 5.49 -9.75
N LYS A 94 -8.19 6.45 -10.07
CA LYS A 94 -9.41 6.16 -10.82
C LYS A 94 -9.14 5.67 -12.24
N PHE A 95 -8.14 6.21 -12.94
CA PHE A 95 -7.72 5.70 -14.25
C PHE A 95 -7.18 4.27 -14.14
N LEU A 96 -6.36 3.98 -13.12
CA LEU A 96 -5.81 2.65 -12.88
C LEU A 96 -6.90 1.64 -12.52
N GLU A 97 -7.79 1.98 -11.60
CA GLU A 97 -8.94 1.17 -11.21
C GLU A 97 -9.81 0.82 -12.42
N SER A 98 -10.17 1.84 -13.20
CA SER A 98 -10.98 1.67 -14.40
C SER A 98 -10.33 0.74 -15.42
N HIS A 99 -9.04 0.89 -15.66
CA HIS A 99 -8.27 0.03 -16.54
C HIS A 99 -8.28 -1.42 -16.04
N ILE A 100 -8.00 -1.65 -14.75
CA ILE A 100 -7.99 -2.98 -14.14
C ILE A 100 -9.35 -3.66 -14.25
N GLN A 101 -10.43 -2.91 -14.01
CA GLN A 101 -11.80 -3.42 -14.07
C GLN A 101 -12.36 -3.53 -15.49
N GLY A 102 -11.67 -2.96 -16.49
CA GLY A 102 -12.17 -2.90 -17.87
C GLY A 102 -13.38 -1.96 -18.04
N ILE A 103 -13.46 -0.91 -17.21
CA ILE A 103 -14.53 0.09 -17.23
C ILE A 103 -13.98 1.38 -17.86
N GLY A 104 -14.79 2.05 -18.69
CA GLY A 104 -14.39 3.36 -19.22
C GLY A 104 -14.42 4.42 -18.13
N TYR A 105 -13.36 5.23 -18.05
CA TYR A 105 -13.29 6.41 -17.19
C TYR A 105 -12.56 7.54 -17.92
N ASP A 106 -13.06 8.76 -17.77
CA ASP A 106 -12.42 9.96 -18.28
C ASP A 106 -12.51 11.10 -17.30
N ASP A 107 -11.45 11.90 -17.24
CA ASP A 107 -11.35 13.12 -16.43
C ASP A 107 -10.76 14.24 -17.30
N LEU A 108 -11.63 15.06 -17.89
CA LEU A 108 -11.28 16.15 -18.80
C LEU A 108 -10.73 17.39 -18.08
N THR A 109 -10.67 17.39 -16.75
CA THR A 109 -10.08 18.49 -15.98
C THR A 109 -8.57 18.63 -16.24
N THR A 110 -8.00 19.79 -15.91
CA THR A 110 -6.54 19.97 -15.98
C THR A 110 -5.80 18.91 -15.15
N ILE A 111 -6.35 18.54 -13.99
CA ILE A 111 -5.79 17.52 -13.10
C ILE A 111 -5.86 16.13 -13.76
N GLY A 112 -7.00 15.79 -14.37
CA GLY A 112 -7.16 14.53 -15.10
C GLY A 112 -6.18 14.39 -16.27
N ARG A 113 -5.98 15.48 -17.02
CA ARG A 113 -4.99 15.51 -18.12
C ARG A 113 -3.54 15.32 -17.65
N GLU A 114 -3.21 15.75 -16.44
CA GLU A 114 -1.89 15.45 -15.82
C GLU A 114 -1.82 14.03 -15.27
N ALA A 115 -2.90 13.53 -14.69
CA ALA A 115 -2.96 12.22 -14.04
C ALA A 115 -3.01 11.05 -15.04
N ARG A 116 -3.70 11.22 -16.18
CA ARG A 116 -3.88 10.17 -17.20
C ARG A 116 -2.54 9.61 -17.71
N PRO A 117 -1.58 10.42 -18.19
CA PRO A 117 -0.30 9.88 -18.65
C PRO A 117 0.49 9.16 -17.56
N MET A 118 0.34 9.57 -16.29
CA MET A 118 0.97 8.89 -15.17
C MET A 118 0.35 7.49 -14.94
N ALA A 119 -0.97 7.38 -15.03
CA ALA A 119 -1.67 6.09 -14.95
C ALA A 119 -1.28 5.20 -16.14
N ASP A 120 -1.28 5.73 -17.37
CA ASP A 120 -0.87 4.99 -18.57
C ASP A 120 0.57 4.47 -18.44
N LYS A 121 1.47 5.25 -17.80
CA LYS A 121 2.86 4.82 -17.53
C LYS A 121 2.93 3.67 -16.53
N ILE A 122 2.13 3.71 -15.47
CA ILE A 122 2.04 2.59 -14.51
C ILE A 122 1.43 1.35 -15.20
N ILE A 123 0.41 1.51 -16.04
CA ILE A 123 -0.20 0.43 -16.80
C ILE A 123 0.84 -0.26 -17.70
N GLU A 124 1.56 0.55 -18.47
CA GLU A 124 2.60 0.07 -19.39
C GLU A 124 3.71 -0.70 -18.67
N MET A 125 4.24 -0.11 -17.59
CA MET A 125 5.46 -0.59 -16.94
C MET A 125 5.19 -1.56 -15.79
N GLY A 126 4.13 -1.33 -15.01
CA GLY A 126 3.90 -2.00 -13.73
C GLY A 126 2.86 -3.12 -13.79
N LEU A 127 1.84 -3.01 -14.66
CA LEU A 127 0.78 -4.03 -14.70
C LEU A 127 1.11 -5.23 -15.59
N THR A 128 2.12 -5.13 -16.45
CA THR A 128 2.52 -6.23 -17.37
C THR A 128 2.85 -7.55 -16.65
N PRO A 129 3.53 -7.57 -15.47
CA PRO A 129 3.83 -8.81 -14.75
C PRO A 129 2.62 -9.45 -14.07
N ILE A 130 1.45 -8.81 -14.07
CA ILE A 130 0.25 -9.29 -13.39
C ILE A 130 -0.55 -10.18 -14.33
N SER A 131 -0.67 -11.47 -14.00
CA SER A 131 -1.41 -12.44 -14.79
C SER A 131 -2.92 -12.44 -14.51
N GLU A 132 -3.31 -12.18 -13.27
CA GLU A 132 -4.70 -12.04 -12.83
C GLU A 132 -4.80 -11.19 -11.56
N TYR A 133 -5.98 -10.61 -11.32
CA TYR A 133 -6.24 -9.89 -10.07
C TYR A 133 -7.42 -10.52 -9.32
N TYR A 134 -7.39 -10.38 -8.02
CA TYR A 134 -8.42 -10.88 -7.10
C TYR A 134 -9.41 -9.78 -6.71
N GLY A 135 -8.94 -8.54 -6.58
CA GLY A 135 -9.76 -7.37 -6.34
C GLY A 135 -8.99 -6.06 -6.48
N SER A 136 -9.69 -5.00 -6.88
CA SER A 136 -9.18 -3.62 -6.88
C SER A 136 -9.97 -2.77 -5.89
N GLU A 137 -9.34 -1.77 -5.26
CA GLU A 137 -9.90 -0.95 -4.19
C GLU A 137 -10.50 -1.81 -3.06
N VAL A 138 -9.76 -2.85 -2.65
CA VAL A 138 -10.23 -3.85 -1.69
C VAL A 138 -10.16 -3.31 -0.28
N MET A 139 -11.32 -3.28 0.40
CA MET A 139 -11.36 -2.99 1.82
C MET A 139 -10.94 -4.23 2.61
N LEU A 140 -9.92 -4.06 3.44
CA LEU A 140 -9.33 -5.10 4.28
C LEU A 140 -9.42 -4.70 5.75
N HIS A 141 -9.57 -5.68 6.64
CA HIS A 141 -9.45 -5.44 8.07
C HIS A 141 -8.73 -6.59 8.76
N TYR A 142 -7.96 -6.24 9.76
CA TYR A 142 -7.49 -7.20 10.75
C TYR A 142 -8.55 -7.23 11.86
N PRO A 143 -9.17 -8.39 12.16
CA PRO A 143 -10.28 -8.46 13.07
C PRO A 143 -10.01 -7.79 14.43
N GLY A 144 -10.79 -6.78 14.78
CA GLY A 144 -10.73 -6.07 16.06
C GLY A 144 -9.57 -5.04 16.20
N LEU A 145 -8.67 -4.90 15.23
CA LEU A 145 -7.47 -4.06 15.36
C LEU A 145 -7.45 -2.83 14.45
N TYR A 146 -7.52 -3.03 13.16
CA TYR A 146 -7.41 -1.95 12.17
C TYR A 146 -8.05 -2.34 10.84
N ALA A 147 -8.20 -1.38 9.95
CA ALA A 147 -8.70 -1.61 8.60
C ALA A 147 -8.06 -0.66 7.59
N GLY A 148 -8.32 -0.87 6.31
CA GLY A 148 -7.89 0.02 5.24
C GLY A 148 -8.38 -0.43 3.88
N SER A 149 -8.00 0.31 2.83
CA SER A 149 -8.22 -0.09 1.44
C SER A 149 -6.88 -0.20 0.74
N THR A 150 -6.70 -1.29 0.01
CA THR A 150 -5.55 -1.50 -0.87
C THR A 150 -5.97 -1.35 -2.32
N ASP A 151 -5.11 -0.79 -3.15
CA ASP A 151 -5.45 -0.49 -4.54
C ASP A 151 -5.67 -1.77 -5.35
N LEU A 152 -4.84 -2.81 -5.11
CA LEU A 152 -4.93 -4.05 -5.87
C LEU A 152 -4.43 -5.25 -5.08
N VAL A 153 -5.15 -6.37 -5.18
CA VAL A 153 -4.69 -7.71 -4.77
C VAL A 153 -4.61 -8.58 -6.01
N CYS A 154 -3.47 -9.17 -6.29
CA CYS A 154 -3.21 -9.84 -7.58
C CYS A 154 -2.17 -10.95 -7.50
N LEU A 155 -2.00 -11.64 -8.63
CA LEU A 155 -0.89 -12.57 -8.87
C LEU A 155 0.14 -11.85 -9.75
N HIS A 156 1.23 -11.38 -9.11
CA HIS A 156 2.32 -10.66 -9.75
C HIS A 156 3.56 -11.56 -9.83
N ASN A 157 4.02 -11.85 -11.04
CA ASN A 157 5.11 -12.83 -11.29
C ASN A 157 4.89 -14.18 -10.58
N GLY A 158 3.64 -14.63 -10.47
CA GLY A 158 3.28 -15.89 -9.82
C GLY A 158 3.20 -15.86 -8.30
N LEU A 159 3.38 -14.69 -7.66
CA LEU A 159 3.26 -14.50 -6.20
C LEU A 159 1.98 -13.72 -5.86
N GLU A 160 1.30 -14.13 -4.79
CA GLU A 160 0.18 -13.36 -4.24
C GLU A 160 0.69 -12.05 -3.63
N THR A 161 0.21 -10.96 -4.17
CA THR A 161 0.79 -9.63 -3.99
C THR A 161 -0.25 -8.59 -3.64
N ILE A 162 0.08 -7.74 -2.67
CA ILE A 162 -0.58 -6.46 -2.44
C ILE A 162 0.16 -5.39 -3.25
N VAL A 163 -0.57 -4.63 -4.05
CA VAL A 163 -0.02 -3.51 -4.82
C VAL A 163 -0.63 -2.20 -4.33
N ASP A 164 0.20 -1.17 -4.25
CA ASP A 164 -0.19 0.18 -3.88
C ASP A 164 0.39 1.18 -4.90
N PHE A 165 -0.49 2.00 -5.49
CA PHE A 165 -0.12 3.00 -6.46
C PHE A 165 0.17 4.34 -5.78
N LYS A 166 1.20 5.02 -6.19
CA LYS A 166 1.60 6.30 -5.60
C LYS A 166 1.92 7.34 -6.67
N GLN A 167 1.29 8.49 -6.53
CA GLN A 167 1.74 9.70 -7.21
C GLN A 167 2.82 10.39 -6.39
N ALA A 168 3.89 10.86 -7.01
CA ALA A 168 4.93 11.64 -6.36
C ALA A 168 5.31 12.84 -7.20
N ASN A 169 5.67 13.98 -6.58
CA ASN A 169 6.10 15.18 -7.30
C ASN A 169 7.56 15.07 -7.81
N ARG A 170 8.31 14.09 -7.35
CA ARG A 170 9.69 13.80 -7.74
C ARG A 170 10.01 12.34 -7.43
N PRO A 171 11.04 11.76 -8.06
CA PRO A 171 11.50 10.40 -7.77
C PRO A 171 11.74 10.18 -6.28
N LYS A 172 11.42 8.98 -5.80
CA LYS A 172 11.54 8.58 -4.40
C LYS A 172 12.86 7.86 -4.16
N LYS A 173 13.48 8.15 -3.01
CA LYS A 173 14.55 7.33 -2.47
C LYS A 173 13.95 6.31 -1.49
N LEU A 174 14.61 5.17 -1.37
CA LEU A 174 14.15 4.07 -0.51
C LEU A 174 13.91 4.53 0.94
N GLU A 175 14.79 5.35 1.47
CA GLU A 175 14.73 5.91 2.82
C GLU A 175 13.51 6.84 3.08
N TRP A 176 12.83 7.29 2.02
CA TRP A 176 11.68 8.20 2.13
C TRP A 176 10.32 7.51 2.05
N ILE A 177 10.32 6.20 1.79
CA ILE A 177 9.09 5.42 1.51
C ILE A 177 8.82 4.35 2.55
N GLU A 178 9.45 4.44 3.72
CA GLU A 178 9.22 3.50 4.83
C GLU A 178 7.73 3.31 5.13
N ASP A 179 6.97 4.41 5.24
CA ASP A 179 5.53 4.35 5.50
C ASP A 179 4.75 3.59 4.40
N TYR A 180 5.23 3.56 3.15
CA TYR A 180 4.60 2.78 2.08
C TYR A 180 4.78 1.28 2.29
N PHE A 181 5.99 0.85 2.70
CA PHE A 181 6.24 -0.55 3.04
C PHE A 181 5.44 -1.00 4.26
N ILE A 182 5.36 -0.16 5.29
CA ILE A 182 4.56 -0.43 6.48
C ILE A 182 3.08 -0.53 6.12
N GLN A 183 2.57 0.33 5.24
CA GLN A 183 1.19 0.30 4.75
C GLN A 183 0.86 -1.00 4.03
N ILE A 184 1.70 -1.43 3.08
CA ILE A 184 1.53 -2.69 2.35
C ILE A 184 1.58 -3.89 3.31
N ALA A 185 2.51 -3.90 4.25
CA ALA A 185 2.64 -4.97 5.22
C ALA A 185 1.40 -5.09 6.12
N ALA A 186 0.81 -3.96 6.51
CA ALA A 186 -0.46 -3.95 7.24
C ALA A 186 -1.59 -4.57 6.42
N TYR A 187 -1.69 -4.23 5.13
CA TYR A 187 -2.70 -4.83 4.26
C TYR A 187 -2.48 -6.32 4.03
N ALA A 188 -1.22 -6.74 3.87
CA ALA A 188 -0.87 -8.16 3.76
C ALA A 188 -1.31 -8.94 5.02
N MET A 189 -1.01 -8.43 6.22
CA MET A 189 -1.47 -9.06 7.47
C MET A 189 -2.98 -9.12 7.58
N ALA A 190 -3.69 -8.04 7.23
CA ALA A 190 -5.15 -8.02 7.29
C ALA A 190 -5.76 -9.05 6.31
N HIS A 191 -5.18 -9.16 5.11
CA HIS A 191 -5.61 -10.13 4.12
C HIS A 191 -5.36 -11.56 4.60
N ASP A 192 -4.16 -11.84 5.11
CA ASP A 192 -3.80 -13.16 5.63
C ASP A 192 -4.70 -13.57 6.79
N ALA A 193 -4.92 -12.67 7.77
CA ALA A 193 -5.70 -12.96 8.97
C ALA A 193 -7.16 -13.23 8.69
N TYR A 194 -7.78 -12.55 7.71
CA TYR A 194 -9.20 -12.67 7.45
C TYR A 194 -9.53 -13.73 6.38
N TYR A 195 -8.71 -13.79 5.31
CA TYR A 195 -8.98 -14.68 4.16
C TYR A 195 -8.16 -15.98 4.20
N GLY A 196 -7.31 -16.19 5.22
CA GLY A 196 -6.47 -17.38 5.33
C GLY A 196 -5.47 -17.51 4.18
N SER A 197 -5.04 -16.38 3.63
CA SER A 197 -4.04 -16.32 2.56
C SER A 197 -2.62 -16.32 3.13
N THR A 198 -1.67 -16.36 2.23
CA THR A 198 -0.26 -16.10 2.54
C THR A 198 0.26 -15.11 1.50
N ILE A 199 0.06 -13.81 1.77
CA ILE A 199 0.61 -12.77 0.90
C ILE A 199 2.14 -12.77 0.99
N GLN A 200 2.77 -13.03 -0.15
CA GLN A 200 4.20 -13.26 -0.25
C GLN A 200 4.97 -11.99 -0.62
N GLN A 201 4.31 -11.04 -1.29
CA GLN A 201 4.95 -9.87 -1.85
C GLN A 201 4.11 -8.61 -1.65
N GLY A 202 4.80 -7.49 -1.49
CA GLY A 202 4.23 -6.15 -1.61
C GLY A 202 4.94 -5.36 -2.70
N VAL A 203 4.18 -4.65 -3.53
CA VAL A 203 4.72 -3.83 -4.63
C VAL A 203 4.17 -2.42 -4.54
N ILE A 204 5.07 -1.45 -4.61
CA ILE A 204 4.73 -0.02 -4.65
C ILE A 204 5.11 0.50 -6.03
N MET A 205 4.15 1.00 -6.78
CA MET A 205 4.34 1.57 -8.10
C MET A 205 4.18 3.08 -8.03
N VAL A 206 5.25 3.81 -8.30
CA VAL A 206 5.29 5.27 -8.19
C VAL A 206 5.45 5.88 -9.56
N CYS A 207 4.65 6.90 -9.88
CA CYS A 207 4.87 7.72 -11.07
C CYS A 207 4.88 9.20 -10.72
N THR A 208 5.74 9.97 -11.40
CA THR A 208 5.86 11.41 -11.27
C THR A 208 5.25 12.13 -12.48
N PRO A 209 4.92 13.44 -12.41
CA PRO A 209 4.33 14.17 -13.53
C PRO A 209 5.20 14.23 -14.79
N ASP A 210 6.52 14.07 -14.65
CA ASP A 210 7.47 13.92 -15.75
C ASP A 210 7.61 12.49 -16.26
N LEU A 211 6.66 11.62 -15.87
CA LEU A 211 6.50 10.23 -16.28
C LEU A 211 7.67 9.32 -15.88
N TYR A 212 8.38 9.69 -14.82
CA TYR A 212 9.40 8.81 -14.25
C TYR A 212 8.71 7.73 -13.40
N TYR A 213 8.83 6.48 -13.83
CA TYR A 213 8.28 5.30 -13.14
C TYR A 213 9.31 4.70 -12.21
N GLN A 214 8.88 4.31 -11.02
CA GLN A 214 9.66 3.52 -10.06
C GLN A 214 8.82 2.40 -9.50
N GLU A 215 9.44 1.25 -9.29
CA GLU A 215 8.84 0.11 -8.65
C GLU A 215 9.69 -0.31 -7.46
N PHE A 216 9.04 -0.51 -6.32
CA PHE A 216 9.69 -1.00 -5.11
C PHE A 216 8.99 -2.27 -4.66
N LYS A 217 9.76 -3.31 -4.43
CA LYS A 217 9.27 -4.62 -4.00
C LYS A 217 9.75 -4.94 -2.61
N VAL A 218 8.93 -5.66 -1.87
CA VAL A 218 9.26 -6.24 -0.58
C VAL A 218 8.63 -7.62 -0.47
N GLU A 219 9.42 -8.61 -0.06
CA GLU A 219 8.99 -10.01 0.04
C GLU A 219 9.70 -10.72 1.18
N GLY A 220 9.23 -11.92 1.53
CA GLY A 220 9.86 -12.79 2.52
C GLY A 220 10.12 -12.07 3.85
N ILE A 221 11.38 -12.15 4.31
CA ILE A 221 11.84 -11.59 5.59
C ILE A 221 11.63 -10.08 5.67
N GLU A 222 11.88 -9.36 4.57
CA GLU A 222 11.69 -7.90 4.57
C GLU A 222 10.22 -7.54 4.77
N LEU A 223 9.29 -8.27 4.14
CA LEU A 223 7.86 -8.06 4.36
C LEU A 223 7.48 -8.33 5.84
N ARG A 224 8.05 -9.38 6.45
CA ARG A 224 7.85 -9.69 7.88
C ARG A 224 8.37 -8.56 8.78
N LYS A 225 9.54 -7.99 8.52
CA LYS A 225 10.06 -6.83 9.27
C LYS A 225 9.12 -5.63 9.20
N TRP A 226 8.51 -5.37 8.04
CA TRP A 226 7.56 -4.29 7.89
C TRP A 226 6.23 -4.58 8.60
N LYS A 227 5.76 -5.84 8.62
CA LYS A 227 4.63 -6.29 9.44
C LYS A 227 4.87 -5.97 10.92
N HIS A 228 6.03 -6.34 11.46
CA HIS A 228 6.42 -6.03 12.85
C HIS A 228 6.49 -4.51 13.12
N LYS A 229 7.08 -3.73 12.21
CA LYS A 229 7.11 -2.27 12.35
C LYS A 229 5.69 -1.66 12.37
N PHE A 230 4.77 -2.18 11.58
CA PHE A 230 3.39 -1.73 11.65
C PHE A 230 2.75 -2.00 13.02
N LEU A 231 2.95 -3.18 13.59
CA LEU A 231 2.43 -3.51 14.91
C LEU A 231 2.96 -2.57 16.00
N LYS A 232 4.25 -2.22 15.96
CA LYS A 232 4.82 -1.20 16.87
C LYS A 232 4.18 0.18 16.69
N ARG A 233 3.89 0.57 15.42
CA ARG A 233 3.18 1.83 15.14
C ARG A 233 1.73 1.78 15.61
N LEU A 234 1.08 0.63 15.51
CA LEU A 234 -0.28 0.42 15.97
C LEU A 234 -0.37 0.47 17.51
N ASP A 235 0.57 -0.17 18.22
CA ASP A 235 0.68 -0.10 19.67
C ASP A 235 0.87 1.35 20.13
N HIS A 236 1.85 2.04 19.55
CA HIS A 236 2.06 3.47 19.84
C HIS A 236 0.83 4.34 19.53
N TYR A 237 0.09 4.04 18.46
CA TYR A 237 -1.16 4.73 18.14
C TYR A 237 -2.17 4.57 19.27
N HIS A 238 -2.33 3.35 19.82
CA HIS A 238 -3.23 3.09 20.94
C HIS A 238 -2.80 3.77 22.24
N GLU A 239 -1.52 3.96 22.46
CA GLU A 239 -1.00 4.75 23.60
C GLU A 239 -1.34 6.24 23.47
N LEU A 240 -1.36 6.76 22.24
CA LEU A 240 -1.70 8.17 21.97
C LEU A 240 -3.20 8.47 22.06
N ILE A 241 -4.07 7.45 21.96
CA ILE A 241 -5.52 7.62 22.00
C ILE A 241 -6.04 7.31 23.40
N PHE A 242 -6.41 8.38 24.14
CA PHE A 242 -6.98 8.25 25.49
C PHE A 242 -8.48 7.92 25.50
N ASP A 243 -9.18 8.00 24.37
CA ASP A 243 -10.60 7.65 24.28
C ASP A 243 -10.77 6.13 24.15
N GLU A 244 -11.30 5.50 25.20
CA GLU A 244 -11.54 4.04 25.22
C GLU A 244 -12.44 3.55 24.08
N LYS A 245 -13.28 4.42 23.52
CA LYS A 245 -14.15 4.09 22.39
C LYS A 245 -13.38 3.84 21.09
N GLU A 246 -12.20 4.43 20.97
CA GLU A 246 -11.31 4.33 19.81
C GLU A 246 -10.27 3.19 19.95
N ARG A 247 -10.17 2.56 21.12
CA ARG A 247 -9.25 1.44 21.33
C ARG A 247 -9.70 0.19 20.59
N ALA A 248 -8.73 -0.55 20.10
CA ALA A 248 -8.96 -1.88 19.55
C ALA A 248 -9.46 -2.83 20.64
N LYS A 249 -10.31 -3.79 20.25
CA LYS A 249 -10.78 -4.84 21.15
C LYS A 249 -9.72 -5.88 21.47
N VAL A 250 -8.70 -5.98 20.62
CA VAL A 250 -7.53 -6.87 20.77
C VAL A 250 -6.32 -5.99 21.01
N ASP A 251 -5.52 -6.30 22.03
CA ASP A 251 -4.30 -5.58 22.33
C ASP A 251 -3.22 -5.96 21.30
N PRO A 252 -2.66 -4.97 20.56
CA PRO A 252 -1.59 -5.23 19.60
C PRO A 252 -0.33 -5.87 20.22
N LYS A 253 -0.12 -5.71 21.53
CA LYS A 253 1.02 -6.30 22.24
C LYS A 253 1.02 -7.82 22.18
N ILE A 254 -0.16 -8.45 22.20
CA ILE A 254 -0.26 -9.90 22.07
C ILE A 254 0.35 -10.37 20.74
N LEU A 255 0.06 -9.67 19.64
CA LEU A 255 0.64 -10.00 18.34
C LEU A 255 2.14 -9.66 18.26
N LEU A 256 2.59 -8.61 18.96
CA LEU A 256 4.02 -8.29 19.03
C LEU A 256 4.79 -9.40 19.75
N GLU A 257 4.25 -9.89 20.85
CA GLU A 257 4.84 -11.00 21.62
C GLU A 257 4.92 -12.27 20.74
N GLU A 258 3.84 -12.64 20.03
CA GLU A 258 3.86 -13.75 19.09
C GLU A 258 4.91 -13.60 17.98
N PHE A 259 5.10 -12.38 17.46
CA PHE A 259 6.12 -12.08 16.45
C PHE A 259 7.54 -12.12 17.01
N GLU A 260 7.74 -11.74 18.29
CA GLU A 260 9.05 -11.74 18.95
C GLU A 260 9.43 -13.15 19.44
N GLU A 261 8.46 -13.97 19.86
CA GLU A 261 8.67 -15.36 20.26
C GLU A 261 8.92 -16.29 19.06
N ASP A 262 8.59 -15.86 17.85
CA ASP A 262 8.89 -16.63 16.65
C ASP A 262 10.42 -16.76 16.51
N GLY A 263 10.93 -17.90 16.97
CA GLY A 263 12.38 -18.20 17.02
C GLY A 263 13.10 -18.04 15.68
N GLN A 264 12.35 -18.06 14.58
CA GLN A 264 12.84 -17.84 13.21
C GLN A 264 13.46 -16.44 13.03
N GLN A 265 12.93 -15.39 13.65
CA GLN A 265 13.53 -14.06 13.52
C GLN A 265 14.87 -13.97 14.23
N LYS A 266 14.99 -14.59 15.42
CA LYS A 266 16.26 -14.68 16.16
C LYS A 266 17.28 -15.53 15.41
N GLU A 267 16.84 -16.63 14.82
CA GLU A 267 17.68 -17.51 14.02
C GLU A 267 18.18 -16.81 12.74
N LEU A 268 17.32 -16.05 12.09
CA LEU A 268 17.65 -15.23 10.92
C LEU A 268 18.65 -14.11 11.25
N GLU A 269 18.48 -13.44 12.37
CA GLU A 269 19.41 -12.42 12.82
C GLU A 269 20.78 -13.04 13.17
N ALA A 270 20.78 -14.20 13.82
CA ALA A 270 21.99 -14.95 14.11
C ALA A 270 22.71 -15.40 12.82
N LEU A 271 21.97 -15.91 11.83
CA LEU A 271 22.51 -16.28 10.53
C LEU A 271 23.04 -15.08 9.75
N ALA A 272 22.31 -13.94 9.77
CA ALA A 272 22.76 -12.70 9.13
C ALA A 272 24.07 -12.17 9.77
N ILE A 273 24.24 -12.32 11.08
CA ILE A 273 25.50 -11.97 11.78
C ILE A 273 26.63 -12.89 11.31
N LYS A 274 26.39 -14.21 11.21
CA LYS A 274 27.39 -15.18 10.75
C LYS A 274 27.83 -14.90 9.31
N VAL A 275 26.91 -14.56 8.41
CA VAL A 275 27.23 -14.13 7.03
C VAL A 275 28.08 -12.86 7.04
N ARG A 276 27.70 -11.86 7.85
CA ARG A 276 28.44 -10.59 7.95
C ARG A 276 29.87 -10.80 8.47
N ASN A 277 30.04 -11.77 9.36
CA ASN A 277 31.34 -12.14 9.92
C ASN A 277 32.18 -13.06 8.99
N GLY A 278 31.60 -13.50 7.87
CA GLY A 278 32.25 -14.44 6.95
C GLY A 278 32.34 -15.88 7.48
N GLU A 279 31.52 -16.22 8.48
CA GLU A 279 31.49 -17.55 9.09
C GLU A 279 30.72 -18.55 8.24
N ILE A 280 29.72 -18.09 7.48
CA ILE A 280 28.94 -18.88 6.53
C ILE A 280 28.73 -18.06 5.24
N PRO A 281 28.71 -18.69 4.05
CA PRO A 281 28.40 -18.01 2.80
C PRO A 281 26.90 -17.68 2.70
N PRO A 282 26.51 -16.60 1.96
CA PRO A 282 25.12 -16.18 1.83
C PRO A 282 24.15 -17.24 1.27
N ASP A 283 24.63 -18.13 0.44
CA ASP A 283 23.90 -19.22 -0.20
C ASP A 283 23.52 -20.33 0.79
N GLU A 284 24.31 -20.59 1.83
CA GLU A 284 23.94 -21.52 2.91
C GLU A 284 22.72 -21.06 3.71
N VAL A 285 22.53 -19.76 3.86
CA VAL A 285 21.31 -19.21 4.49
C VAL A 285 20.08 -19.53 3.66
N PHE A 286 20.20 -19.49 2.33
CA PHE A 286 19.10 -19.80 1.41
C PHE A 286 18.70 -21.30 1.46
N GLU A 287 19.68 -22.19 1.53
CA GLU A 287 19.44 -23.64 1.65
C GLU A 287 18.86 -24.03 3.01
N HIS A 288 19.24 -23.33 4.09
CA HIS A 288 18.69 -23.57 5.44
C HIS A 288 17.16 -23.34 5.48
N PHE A 289 16.66 -22.31 4.76
CA PHE A 289 15.23 -22.02 4.70
C PHE A 289 14.46 -22.84 3.68
N LYS A 290 15.11 -23.37 2.66
CA LYS A 290 14.50 -24.21 1.65
C LYS A 290 14.19 -25.62 2.15
N ASN A 291 14.96 -26.09 3.14
CA ASN A 291 14.83 -27.44 3.72
C ASN A 291 13.92 -27.47 4.98
N ASN A 292 13.59 -26.33 5.56
CA ASN A 292 12.57 -26.23 6.60
C ASN A 292 11.28 -25.78 5.94
N GLU A 293 10.43 -26.75 5.55
CA GLU A 293 9.08 -26.52 5.03
C GLU A 293 8.30 -25.63 6.04
N PHE A 294 7.93 -24.45 5.60
CA PHE A 294 7.02 -23.54 6.29
C PHE A 294 5.68 -23.48 5.57
#